data_f36c83c8bc3537868f9b6c85a8056659
#
_entry.id   f36c83c8bc3537868f9b6c85a8056659
#
_cell.length_a   1.000
_cell.length_b   1.000
_cell.length_c   1.000
_cell.angle_alpha   90.00
_cell.angle_beta   90.00
_cell.angle_gamma   90.00
#
_symmetry.space_group_name_H-M   'P 1'
#
loop_
_entity.id
_entity.type
_entity.pdbx_description
1 polymer ?
#
loop_
_entity_poly.entity_id
_entity_poly.type
_entity_poly.pdbx_seq_one_letter_code
_entity_poly.pdbx_strand_id
1 'polypeptide(L)'
;LNNPELLISIASYCDNELSKTIDSILDNSANKNNLEIVIFNQSEYPENINHTNVTEVYSSYKKTNGVVWAREQIRNHVKPHHKYYLQVDAHMRFDKGFDQKLMTHLDDYNGKVIFSGFPSMYYLPDKKSWDACYINKIDKIDEKGRFWPGAQGVDEKKYLGPSTIAAGYFFSDIGVLDIDIYVQKGDMYFEETYATFNSFLNGYDITNIPFPGVYHLYDKTNQRQTYHPNQGTPRLVGLKNNVRTIQDFNKIYGTKYRPNIIHQVAPQDKNRWSQEWFRCDYSWDTIKGYKRNKWCDREGINTYLMNYDKEFYEILNQCPVIYKIDFVRYLIARDIGGVICDMDFEVYNDFTKQLDSHSIYLLESSAGDEDYQNGFIVSPPSELWNIFLETLKINIKNNLPDILNRKEIEGRPPGSFVREIVGPIALSKFVKENNIPHKVLPYPQFNPVGKINFDFIQTYHYGTGNWGGDL
;
A
#
# COMPACT_ATOMS: atom_id res chain seq x y z
N LEU A 1 0.33 29.47 30.16
CA LEU A 1 -0.53 28.97 29.05
C LEU A 1 -0.23 27.49 28.91
N ASN A 2 -1.18 26.61 29.26
CA ASN A 2 -1.03 25.18 29.05
C ASN A 2 -1.06 24.92 27.51
N ASN A 3 -0.01 24.30 27.01
CA ASN A 3 0.03 23.87 25.63
C ASN A 3 -0.79 22.58 25.50
N PRO A 4 -1.87 22.55 24.69
CA PRO A 4 -2.70 21.36 24.51
C PRO A 4 -1.93 20.23 23.84
N GLU A 5 -1.98 19.02 24.42
CA GLU A 5 -1.26 17.86 23.89
C GLU A 5 -2.10 17.07 22.88
N LEU A 6 -3.41 17.17 22.92
CA LEU A 6 -4.35 16.46 22.04
C LEU A 6 -4.84 17.38 20.92
N LEU A 7 -4.49 17.04 19.68
CA LEU A 7 -5.07 17.63 18.48
C LEU A 7 -6.28 16.81 18.01
N ILE A 8 -7.45 17.44 17.92
CA ILE A 8 -8.66 16.83 17.37
C ILE A 8 -8.93 17.43 16.00
N SER A 9 -9.02 16.57 14.99
CA SER A 9 -9.18 16.91 13.59
C SER A 9 -10.60 16.60 13.12
N ILE A 10 -11.31 17.62 12.60
CA ILE A 10 -12.67 17.49 12.08
C ILE A 10 -12.74 18.03 10.66
N ALA A 11 -12.96 17.17 9.68
CA ALA A 11 -13.33 17.59 8.33
C ALA A 11 -14.85 17.63 8.20
N SER A 12 -15.40 18.79 7.87
CA SER A 12 -16.85 19.01 7.74
C SER A 12 -17.21 19.45 6.32
N TYR A 13 -18.30 18.92 5.78
CA TYR A 13 -18.84 19.31 4.49
C TYR A 13 -20.37 19.51 4.59
N CYS A 14 -20.82 20.75 4.71
CA CYS A 14 -22.23 21.12 4.86
C CYS A 14 -22.95 20.25 5.91
N ASP A 15 -22.33 20.05 7.08
CA ASP A 15 -22.83 19.13 8.10
C ASP A 15 -23.51 19.88 9.26
N ASN A 16 -24.82 19.67 9.44
CA ASN A 16 -25.64 20.33 10.46
C ASN A 16 -25.35 19.83 11.88
N GLU A 17 -24.58 18.77 12.06
CA GLU A 17 -24.23 18.24 13.37
C GLU A 17 -22.86 18.74 13.88
N LEU A 18 -22.12 19.53 13.07
CA LEU A 18 -20.79 20.02 13.41
C LEU A 18 -20.73 20.72 14.76
N SER A 19 -21.57 21.74 14.98
CA SER A 19 -21.58 22.48 16.26
C SER A 19 -21.88 21.57 17.45
N LYS A 20 -22.84 20.64 17.33
CA LYS A 20 -23.16 19.69 18.40
C LYS A 20 -22.04 18.67 18.66
N THR A 21 -21.27 18.31 17.63
CA THR A 21 -20.07 17.46 17.79
C THR A 21 -19.01 18.19 18.62
N ILE A 22 -18.78 19.46 18.32
CA ILE A 22 -17.83 20.30 19.06
C ILE A 22 -18.29 20.47 20.53
N ASP A 23 -19.57 20.79 20.74
CA ASP A 23 -20.13 20.88 22.09
C ASP A 23 -19.97 19.57 22.85
N SER A 24 -20.25 18.45 22.20
CA SER A 24 -20.09 17.12 22.81
C SER A 24 -18.63 16.83 23.20
N ILE A 25 -17.66 17.21 22.36
CA ILE A 25 -16.22 17.09 22.70
C ILE A 25 -15.90 17.96 23.92
N LEU A 26 -16.25 19.23 23.88
CA LEU A 26 -15.91 20.18 24.92
C LEU A 26 -16.60 19.86 26.26
N ASP A 27 -17.87 19.43 26.25
CA ASP A 27 -18.62 19.14 27.46
C ASP A 27 -18.24 17.83 28.13
N ASN A 28 -17.71 16.90 27.34
CA ASN A 28 -17.38 15.56 27.84
C ASN A 28 -15.87 15.31 27.96
N SER A 29 -15.01 16.23 27.57
CA SER A 29 -13.59 16.16 27.85
C SER A 29 -13.29 16.22 29.36
N ALA A 30 -12.37 15.40 29.83
CA ALA A 30 -11.86 15.44 31.19
C ALA A 30 -11.05 16.71 31.45
N ASN A 31 -10.32 17.21 30.46
CA ASN A 31 -9.53 18.43 30.56
C ASN A 31 -9.57 19.24 29.26
N LYS A 32 -10.51 20.18 29.19
CA LYS A 32 -10.68 21.07 28.02
C LYS A 32 -9.40 21.85 27.66
N ASN A 33 -8.55 22.15 28.64
CA ASN A 33 -7.32 22.91 28.40
C ASN A 33 -6.21 22.08 27.76
N ASN A 34 -6.36 20.76 27.71
CA ASN A 34 -5.39 19.84 27.10
C ASN A 34 -5.74 19.43 25.67
N LEU A 35 -6.76 20.02 25.07
CA LEU A 35 -7.16 19.72 23.70
C LEU A 35 -7.23 20.99 22.83
N GLU A 36 -6.89 20.84 21.55
CA GLU A 36 -7.11 21.82 20.49
C GLU A 36 -7.93 21.14 19.39
N ILE A 37 -9.06 21.74 19.01
CA ILE A 37 -9.91 21.28 17.93
C ILE A 37 -9.58 22.11 16.69
N VAL A 38 -9.19 21.47 15.60
CA VAL A 38 -9.03 22.13 14.31
C VAL A 38 -10.07 21.57 13.33
N ILE A 39 -10.85 22.45 12.77
CA ILE A 39 -11.95 22.13 11.87
C ILE A 39 -11.61 22.66 10.49
N PHE A 40 -11.73 21.83 9.47
CA PHE A 40 -11.78 22.31 8.10
C PHE A 40 -13.22 22.26 7.62
N ASN A 41 -13.89 23.43 7.72
CA ASN A 41 -15.31 23.57 7.40
C ASN A 41 -15.50 23.96 5.94
N GLN A 42 -16.17 23.09 5.19
CA GLN A 42 -16.53 23.28 3.78
C GLN A 42 -18.04 23.45 3.67
N SER A 43 -18.52 24.64 3.93
CA SER A 43 -19.93 24.98 3.96
C SER A 43 -20.26 26.23 3.15
N GLU A 44 -21.51 26.67 3.16
CA GLU A 44 -21.91 27.93 2.53
C GLU A 44 -21.37 29.14 3.28
N TYR A 45 -21.35 29.05 4.63
CA TYR A 45 -20.88 30.09 5.55
C TYR A 45 -20.02 29.45 6.66
N PRO A 46 -19.10 30.20 7.27
CA PRO A 46 -18.40 29.73 8.46
C PRO A 46 -19.39 29.60 9.64
N GLU A 47 -19.10 28.63 10.53
CA GLU A 47 -19.91 28.43 11.76
C GLU A 47 -19.67 29.54 12.80
N ASN A 48 -18.55 30.29 12.68
CA ASN A 48 -18.15 31.34 13.61
C ASN A 48 -18.06 30.87 15.07
N ILE A 49 -17.43 29.71 15.28
CA ILE A 49 -17.31 29.10 16.60
C ILE A 49 -16.38 29.93 17.47
N ASN A 50 -16.94 30.54 18.49
CA ASN A 50 -16.19 31.37 19.42
C ASN A 50 -15.77 30.59 20.67
N HIS A 51 -14.76 29.75 20.54
CA HIS A 51 -14.18 29.02 21.66
C HIS A 51 -12.65 29.02 21.55
N THR A 52 -11.94 29.26 22.66
CA THR A 52 -10.48 29.42 22.68
C THR A 52 -9.69 28.19 22.21
N ASN A 53 -10.29 27.01 22.31
CA ASN A 53 -9.67 25.74 21.93
C ASN A 53 -10.07 25.29 20.52
N VAL A 54 -10.81 26.09 19.77
CA VAL A 54 -11.33 25.74 18.46
C VAL A 54 -10.76 26.68 17.41
N THR A 55 -10.14 26.11 16.41
CA THR A 55 -9.70 26.83 15.20
C THR A 55 -10.52 26.36 14.01
N GLU A 56 -11.31 27.26 13.44
CA GLU A 56 -12.06 27.00 12.23
C GLU A 56 -11.27 27.50 11.01
N VAL A 57 -10.92 26.58 10.10
CA VAL A 57 -10.42 26.89 8.77
C VAL A 57 -11.58 26.74 7.81
N TYR A 58 -11.99 27.84 7.19
CA TYR A 58 -13.15 27.87 6.33
C TYR A 58 -12.78 27.83 4.84
N SER A 59 -13.53 27.05 4.09
CA SER A 59 -13.56 27.09 2.63
C SER A 59 -14.99 26.95 2.12
N SER A 60 -15.36 27.69 1.06
CA SER A 60 -16.66 27.47 0.44
C SER A 60 -16.79 26.02 -0.07
N TYR A 61 -17.92 25.38 0.16
CA TYR A 61 -18.21 24.03 -0.33
C TYR A 61 -18.00 23.87 -1.85
N LYS A 62 -18.15 24.97 -2.63
CA LYS A 62 -17.92 25.01 -4.09
C LYS A 62 -16.45 24.83 -4.48
N LYS A 63 -15.54 25.02 -3.53
CA LYS A 63 -14.08 24.88 -3.73
C LYS A 63 -13.51 23.61 -3.15
N THR A 64 -14.37 22.68 -2.72
CA THR A 64 -13.92 21.43 -2.10
C THR A 64 -13.12 20.56 -3.07
N ASN A 65 -12.13 19.87 -2.51
CA ASN A 65 -11.39 18.78 -3.16
C ASN A 65 -11.58 17.43 -2.41
N GLY A 66 -12.62 17.36 -1.57
CA GLY A 66 -12.98 16.15 -0.82
C GLY A 66 -12.41 16.09 0.60
N VAL A 67 -12.80 15.03 1.33
CA VAL A 67 -12.50 14.86 2.75
C VAL A 67 -11.01 14.69 3.02
N VAL A 68 -10.31 13.94 2.18
CA VAL A 68 -8.87 13.70 2.32
C VAL A 68 -8.08 15.00 2.21
N TRP A 69 -8.45 15.85 1.25
CA TRP A 69 -7.84 17.18 1.12
C TRP A 69 -8.10 18.05 2.35
N ALA A 70 -9.32 18.01 2.90
CA ALA A 70 -9.67 18.77 4.10
C ALA A 70 -8.80 18.32 5.31
N ARG A 71 -8.61 17.03 5.51
CA ARG A 71 -7.77 16.46 6.57
C ARG A 71 -6.29 16.83 6.39
N GLU A 72 -5.79 16.85 5.15
CA GLU A 72 -4.44 17.31 4.85
C GLU A 72 -4.24 18.80 5.18
N GLN A 73 -5.27 19.65 4.99
CA GLN A 73 -5.18 21.05 5.41
C GLN A 73 -5.08 21.17 6.94
N ILE A 74 -5.80 20.33 7.70
CA ILE A 74 -5.72 20.33 9.16
C ILE A 74 -4.32 19.95 9.66
N ARG A 75 -3.62 19.06 8.96
CA ARG A 75 -2.23 18.68 9.28
C ARG A 75 -1.29 19.88 9.39
N ASN A 76 -1.52 20.95 8.64
CA ASN A 76 -0.71 22.17 8.70
C ASN A 76 -0.84 22.92 10.03
N HIS A 77 -1.78 22.53 10.90
CA HIS A 77 -2.00 23.10 12.22
C HIS A 77 -1.33 22.30 13.37
N VAL A 78 -0.60 21.24 13.03
CA VAL A 78 0.19 20.49 14.02
C VAL A 78 1.25 21.41 14.62
N LYS A 79 1.36 21.36 15.94
CA LYS A 79 2.32 22.15 16.72
C LYS A 79 3.27 21.23 17.50
N PRO A 80 4.47 21.69 17.85
CA PRO A 80 5.48 20.86 18.55
C PRO A 80 5.04 20.29 19.90
N HIS A 81 4.02 20.85 20.55
CA HIS A 81 3.50 20.37 21.81
C HIS A 81 2.41 19.31 21.67
N HIS A 82 1.86 19.08 20.48
CA HIS A 82 0.91 18.01 20.25
C HIS A 82 1.63 16.66 20.38
N LYS A 83 1.06 15.77 21.18
CA LYS A 83 1.53 14.38 21.36
C LYS A 83 0.56 13.37 20.79
N TYR A 84 -0.74 13.72 20.81
CA TYR A 84 -1.84 12.84 20.45
C TYR A 84 -2.63 13.43 19.29
N TYR A 85 -3.17 12.54 18.45
CA TYR A 85 -3.99 12.89 17.32
C TYR A 85 -5.29 12.09 17.32
N LEU A 86 -6.42 12.78 17.31
CA LEU A 86 -7.76 12.19 17.18
C LEU A 86 -8.43 12.73 15.92
N GLN A 87 -8.73 11.86 14.96
CA GLN A 87 -9.52 12.19 13.79
C GLN A 87 -10.96 11.72 14.00
N VAL A 88 -11.92 12.61 13.72
CA VAL A 88 -13.35 12.32 13.86
C VAL A 88 -14.16 12.96 12.74
N ASP A 89 -15.32 12.39 12.45
CA ASP A 89 -16.30 13.00 11.56
C ASP A 89 -17.08 14.13 12.26
N ALA A 90 -17.72 14.97 11.46
CA ALA A 90 -18.44 16.13 11.94
C ALA A 90 -19.78 15.82 12.69
N HIS A 91 -20.15 14.56 12.82
CA HIS A 91 -21.43 14.11 13.38
C HIS A 91 -21.22 12.98 14.41
N MET A 92 -20.48 13.35 15.46
CA MET A 92 -20.07 12.43 16.54
C MET A 92 -20.63 12.88 17.89
N ARG A 93 -20.70 11.93 18.84
CA ARG A 93 -21.00 12.20 20.26
C ARG A 93 -20.00 11.42 21.12
N PHE A 94 -19.70 11.99 22.30
CA PHE A 94 -18.70 11.45 23.20
C PHE A 94 -19.26 11.26 24.61
N ASP A 95 -18.74 10.30 25.34
CA ASP A 95 -18.98 10.13 26.76
C ASP A 95 -17.94 10.87 27.61
N LYS A 96 -18.25 11.11 28.88
CA LYS A 96 -17.34 11.82 29.79
C LYS A 96 -15.99 11.13 29.92
N GLY A 97 -14.92 11.94 29.79
CA GLY A 97 -13.56 11.52 29.96
C GLY A 97 -13.01 10.67 28.80
N PHE A 98 -13.63 10.73 27.62
CA PHE A 98 -13.17 10.00 26.44
C PHE A 98 -11.70 10.30 26.10
N ASP A 99 -11.30 11.57 26.21
CA ASP A 99 -9.96 12.07 25.94
C ASP A 99 -8.92 11.42 26.88
N GLN A 100 -9.18 11.45 28.18
CA GLN A 100 -8.28 10.83 29.16
C GLN A 100 -8.19 9.32 28.96
N LYS A 101 -9.29 8.64 28.66
CA LYS A 101 -9.28 7.20 28.41
C LYS A 101 -8.45 6.85 27.18
N LEU A 102 -8.61 7.59 26.07
CA LEU A 102 -7.83 7.39 24.84
C LEU A 102 -6.33 7.57 25.09
N MET A 103 -5.94 8.68 25.74
CA MET A 103 -4.53 8.94 26.05
C MET A 103 -3.94 7.87 26.96
N THR A 104 -4.65 7.47 28.04
CA THR A 104 -4.20 6.41 28.94
C THR A 104 -3.97 5.09 28.20
N HIS A 105 -4.91 4.69 27.35
CA HIS A 105 -4.75 3.46 26.57
C HIS A 105 -3.58 3.52 25.57
N LEU A 106 -3.31 4.71 25.01
CA LEU A 106 -2.16 4.87 24.10
C LEU A 106 -0.83 4.80 24.87
N ASP A 107 -0.76 5.47 26.02
CA ASP A 107 0.44 5.48 26.86
C ASP A 107 0.76 4.09 27.45
N ASP A 108 -0.28 3.29 27.73
CA ASP A 108 -0.15 1.92 28.23
C ASP A 108 0.19 0.90 27.12
N TYR A 109 0.05 1.25 25.86
CA TYR A 109 0.34 0.34 24.74
C TYR A 109 1.84 0.25 24.47
N ASN A 110 2.33 -0.98 24.38
CA ASN A 110 3.75 -1.21 24.07
C ASN A 110 4.00 -1.22 22.56
N GLY A 111 4.32 -0.07 21.99
CA GLY A 111 4.63 0.10 20.57
C GLY A 111 3.82 1.21 19.90
N LYS A 112 3.97 1.33 18.59
CA LYS A 112 3.18 2.27 17.80
C LYS A 112 1.80 1.67 17.52
N VAL A 113 0.74 2.38 17.84
CA VAL A 113 -0.63 1.89 17.66
C VAL A 113 -1.56 2.96 17.13
N ILE A 114 -2.51 2.52 16.31
CA ILE A 114 -3.69 3.27 15.91
C ILE A 114 -4.91 2.54 16.46
N PHE A 115 -5.64 3.21 17.34
CA PHE A 115 -6.95 2.76 17.79
C PHE A 115 -8.00 3.21 16.80
N SER A 116 -8.67 2.28 16.15
CA SER A 116 -9.69 2.57 15.16
C SER A 116 -10.76 1.48 15.12
N GLY A 117 -11.95 1.85 14.75
CA GLY A 117 -13.08 0.95 14.61
C GLY A 117 -14.35 1.73 14.27
N PHE A 118 -15.43 1.02 14.00
CA PHE A 118 -16.73 1.67 13.83
C PHE A 118 -17.28 2.08 15.21
N PRO A 119 -17.52 3.39 15.46
CA PRO A 119 -18.17 3.83 16.67
C PRO A 119 -19.58 3.28 16.77
N SER A 120 -20.10 3.17 17.99
CA SER A 120 -21.50 2.85 18.22
C SER A 120 -22.42 3.89 17.57
N MET A 121 -23.65 3.51 17.28
CA MET A 121 -24.60 4.39 16.62
C MET A 121 -25.30 5.32 17.64
N TYR A 122 -25.60 6.55 17.25
CA TYR A 122 -26.65 7.32 17.89
C TYR A 122 -27.72 7.75 16.87
N TYR A 123 -28.91 8.06 17.40
CA TYR A 123 -30.06 8.55 16.63
C TYR A 123 -30.40 9.96 17.08
N LEU A 124 -30.85 10.78 16.15
CA LEU A 124 -31.26 12.13 16.48
C LEU A 124 -32.49 12.16 17.45
N PRO A 125 -32.54 13.15 18.35
CA PRO A 125 -31.56 14.22 18.53
C PRO A 125 -30.24 13.76 19.20
N ASP A 126 -30.24 12.79 20.12
CA ASP A 126 -29.05 12.32 20.85
C ASP A 126 -29.27 10.95 21.53
N LYS A 127 -30.18 10.11 21.01
CA LYS A 127 -30.44 8.79 21.56
C LYS A 127 -29.31 7.83 21.17
N LYS A 128 -28.42 7.52 22.12
CA LYS A 128 -27.35 6.54 21.94
C LYS A 128 -27.92 5.12 21.82
N SER A 129 -27.33 4.31 20.96
CA SER A 129 -27.57 2.87 20.88
C SER A 129 -26.87 2.15 22.04
N TRP A 130 -26.84 0.80 21.99
CA TRP A 130 -26.04 0.03 22.94
C TRP A 130 -24.56 0.36 22.81
N ASP A 131 -23.84 0.28 23.90
CA ASP A 131 -22.40 0.41 23.95
C ASP A 131 -21.75 -0.86 23.42
N ALA A 132 -21.02 -0.73 22.33
CA ALA A 132 -20.26 -1.83 21.73
C ALA A 132 -18.94 -1.33 21.18
N CYS A 133 -17.92 -2.17 21.25
CA CYS A 133 -16.67 -1.97 20.54
C CYS A 133 -16.69 -2.81 19.26
N TYR A 134 -16.16 -2.27 18.19
CA TYR A 134 -16.08 -2.96 16.91
C TYR A 134 -14.67 -2.91 16.36
N ILE A 135 -14.23 -4.02 15.78
CA ILE A 135 -13.08 -4.05 14.89
C ILE A 135 -13.55 -4.02 13.45
N ASN A 136 -12.73 -3.43 12.60
CA ASN A 136 -12.92 -3.45 11.16
C ASN A 136 -12.07 -4.54 10.56
N LYS A 137 -12.69 -5.58 10.03
CA LYS A 137 -11.98 -6.61 9.26
C LYS A 137 -12.07 -6.32 7.77
N ILE A 138 -11.09 -6.81 7.03
CA ILE A 138 -11.17 -6.80 5.58
C ILE A 138 -12.07 -7.97 5.16
N ASP A 139 -13.31 -7.67 4.78
CA ASP A 139 -14.24 -8.69 4.28
C ASP A 139 -13.94 -9.05 2.84
N LYS A 140 -13.50 -8.08 2.07
CA LYS A 140 -13.23 -8.26 0.65
C LYS A 140 -12.24 -7.19 0.16
N ILE A 141 -11.40 -7.58 -0.80
CA ILE A 141 -10.61 -6.65 -1.61
C ILE A 141 -11.22 -6.66 -3.01
N ASP A 142 -11.59 -5.51 -3.53
CA ASP A 142 -12.16 -5.41 -4.87
C ASP A 142 -11.07 -5.43 -5.97
N GLU A 143 -11.49 -5.46 -7.22
CA GLU A 143 -10.61 -5.46 -8.40
C GLU A 143 -9.70 -4.22 -8.52
N LYS A 144 -10.07 -3.13 -7.84
CA LYS A 144 -9.26 -1.91 -7.74
C LYS A 144 -8.28 -1.93 -6.56
N GLY A 145 -8.29 -2.98 -5.74
CA GLY A 145 -7.47 -3.11 -4.54
C GLY A 145 -8.01 -2.35 -3.32
N ARG A 146 -9.30 -1.95 -3.31
CA ARG A 146 -9.92 -1.30 -2.16
C ARG A 146 -10.34 -2.33 -1.12
N PHE A 147 -10.11 -2.01 0.14
CA PHE A 147 -10.63 -2.78 1.24
C PHE A 147 -12.10 -2.43 1.49
N TRP A 148 -12.92 -3.45 1.60
CA TRP A 148 -14.29 -3.31 2.07
C TRP A 148 -14.33 -3.82 3.50
N PRO A 149 -14.41 -2.92 4.47
CA PRO A 149 -14.41 -3.31 5.87
C PRO A 149 -15.75 -3.89 6.28
N GLY A 150 -15.69 -4.91 7.12
CA GLY A 150 -16.84 -5.45 7.85
C GLY A 150 -16.70 -5.17 9.34
N ALA A 151 -17.76 -4.67 9.97
CA ALA A 151 -17.76 -4.46 11.41
C ALA A 151 -17.99 -5.78 12.15
N GLN A 152 -17.10 -6.13 13.07
CA GLN A 152 -17.29 -7.24 13.98
C GLN A 152 -17.33 -6.72 15.41
N GLY A 153 -18.43 -6.95 16.12
CA GLY A 153 -18.54 -6.69 17.55
C GLY A 153 -17.53 -7.49 18.35
N VAL A 154 -16.93 -6.88 19.35
CA VAL A 154 -15.91 -7.49 20.20
C VAL A 154 -16.19 -7.21 21.68
N ASP A 155 -15.68 -8.08 22.53
CA ASP A 155 -15.82 -7.94 23.98
C ASP A 155 -14.93 -6.77 24.48
N GLU A 156 -15.48 -5.90 25.30
CA GLU A 156 -15.08 -4.54 25.59
C GLU A 156 -13.68 -4.35 26.19
N LYS A 157 -13.02 -5.38 26.63
CA LYS A 157 -11.84 -5.26 27.50
C LYS A 157 -10.53 -5.70 26.89
N LYS A 158 -10.50 -6.00 25.60
CA LYS A 158 -9.30 -6.53 24.93
C LYS A 158 -8.96 -5.77 23.66
N TYR A 159 -7.69 -5.54 23.45
CA TYR A 159 -7.19 -5.18 22.14
C TYR A 159 -7.31 -6.42 21.23
N LEU A 160 -8.14 -6.35 20.23
CA LEU A 160 -8.38 -7.43 19.29
C LEU A 160 -7.97 -6.96 17.89
N GLY A 161 -6.68 -6.85 17.65
CA GLY A 161 -6.16 -6.68 16.31
C GLY A 161 -6.20 -7.99 15.52
N PRO A 162 -5.97 -7.92 14.19
CA PRO A 162 -5.80 -6.71 13.40
C PRO A 162 -7.15 -6.07 13.04
N SER A 163 -7.19 -4.73 13.09
CA SER A 163 -8.29 -3.91 12.58
C SER A 163 -7.82 -3.11 11.37
N THR A 164 -8.76 -2.58 10.56
CA THR A 164 -8.46 -1.55 9.58
C THR A 164 -8.82 -0.18 10.12
N ILE A 165 -8.23 0.88 9.56
CA ILE A 165 -8.60 2.24 9.93
C ILE A 165 -9.99 2.54 9.39
N ALA A 166 -10.89 3.01 10.26
CA ALA A 166 -12.11 3.71 9.89
C ALA A 166 -11.77 5.19 9.81
N ALA A 167 -11.85 5.79 8.64
CA ALA A 167 -11.43 7.16 8.42
C ALA A 167 -12.25 8.19 9.20
N GLY A 168 -13.48 7.84 9.57
CA GLY A 168 -14.35 8.67 10.42
C GLY A 168 -13.98 8.69 11.90
N TYR A 169 -13.12 7.78 12.35
CA TYR A 169 -12.70 7.72 13.76
C TYR A 169 -11.41 6.92 13.94
N PHE A 170 -10.32 7.58 14.27
CA PHE A 170 -9.13 6.92 14.77
C PHE A 170 -8.32 7.83 15.73
N PHE A 171 -7.56 7.19 16.62
CA PHE A 171 -6.72 7.84 17.61
C PHE A 171 -5.32 7.21 17.62
N SER A 172 -4.27 8.05 17.71
CA SER A 172 -2.86 7.61 17.73
C SER A 172 -1.96 8.68 18.36
N ASP A 173 -0.67 8.37 18.47
CA ASP A 173 0.34 9.41 18.66
C ASP A 173 0.42 10.34 17.44
N ILE A 174 0.94 11.56 17.67
CA ILE A 174 1.02 12.57 16.61
C ILE A 174 1.94 12.17 15.46
N GLY A 175 2.90 11.26 15.68
CA GLY A 175 3.83 10.75 14.68
C GLY A 175 3.15 10.00 13.54
N VAL A 176 1.89 9.61 13.70
CA VAL A 176 1.07 9.06 12.61
C VAL A 176 0.95 10.03 11.43
N LEU A 177 1.08 11.32 11.67
CA LEU A 177 1.04 12.35 10.64
C LEU A 177 2.39 12.55 9.93
N ASP A 178 3.48 11.99 10.43
CA ASP A 178 4.78 11.99 9.75
C ASP A 178 4.84 10.98 8.61
N ILE A 179 3.99 9.96 8.67
CA ILE A 179 3.79 9.03 7.57
C ILE A 179 2.70 9.56 6.63
N ASP A 180 2.77 9.16 5.37
CA ASP A 180 1.79 9.60 4.37
C ASP A 180 0.50 8.77 4.49
N ILE A 181 -0.38 9.17 5.41
CA ILE A 181 -1.68 8.51 5.62
C ILE A 181 -2.81 9.08 4.76
N TYR A 182 -2.59 10.22 4.12
CA TYR A 182 -3.58 10.87 3.26
C TYR A 182 -3.21 10.76 1.78
N VAL A 183 -4.15 10.23 0.98
CA VAL A 183 -3.96 10.13 -0.48
C VAL A 183 -4.22 11.49 -1.11
N GLN A 184 -3.20 12.13 -1.64
CA GLN A 184 -3.38 13.33 -2.46
C GLN A 184 -4.16 12.98 -3.74
N LYS A 185 -5.38 13.48 -3.90
CA LYS A 185 -6.30 13.24 -5.02
C LYS A 185 -6.84 11.80 -5.11
N GLY A 186 -7.41 11.29 -4.04
CA GLY A 186 -8.02 9.97 -3.99
C GLY A 186 -9.54 10.00 -3.84
N ASP A 187 -10.16 8.91 -4.26
CA ASP A 187 -11.51 8.54 -3.92
C ASP A 187 -11.58 8.35 -2.40
N MET A 188 -12.60 8.90 -1.74
CA MET A 188 -12.81 8.73 -0.29
C MET A 188 -12.86 7.25 0.13
N TYR A 189 -13.29 6.36 -0.76
CA TYR A 189 -13.29 4.92 -0.52
C TYR A 189 -11.89 4.28 -0.48
N PHE A 190 -10.87 4.97 -0.96
CA PHE A 190 -9.48 4.52 -0.85
C PHE A 190 -8.77 5.04 0.39
N GLU A 191 -9.31 6.02 1.06
CA GLU A 191 -8.70 6.62 2.23
C GLU A 191 -8.41 5.57 3.30
N GLU A 192 -9.39 4.76 3.66
CA GLU A 192 -9.25 3.72 4.68
C GLU A 192 -8.25 2.63 4.27
N THR A 193 -8.31 2.21 3.00
CA THR A 193 -7.35 1.25 2.44
C THR A 193 -5.92 1.78 2.54
N TYR A 194 -5.72 3.01 2.08
CA TYR A 194 -4.41 3.64 2.02
C TYR A 194 -3.86 3.90 3.43
N ALA A 195 -4.65 4.50 4.30
CA ALA A 195 -4.25 4.77 5.67
C ALA A 195 -3.90 3.48 6.43
N THR A 196 -4.74 2.43 6.30
CA THR A 196 -4.49 1.13 6.91
C THR A 196 -3.16 0.53 6.44
N PHE A 197 -3.00 0.45 5.13
CA PHE A 197 -1.86 -0.19 4.52
C PHE A 197 -0.56 0.55 4.85
N ASN A 198 -0.56 1.87 4.67
CA ASN A 198 0.63 2.69 4.88
C ASN A 198 1.03 2.76 6.35
N SER A 199 0.06 2.86 7.27
CA SER A 199 0.33 2.80 8.70
C SER A 199 0.92 1.46 9.13
N PHE A 200 0.35 0.35 8.65
CA PHE A 200 0.88 -0.97 8.94
C PHE A 200 2.32 -1.14 8.46
N LEU A 201 2.62 -0.75 7.21
CA LEU A 201 3.97 -0.84 6.65
C LEU A 201 4.99 0.01 7.43
N ASN A 202 4.54 1.11 8.03
CA ASN A 202 5.37 1.98 8.87
C ASN A 202 5.44 1.54 10.34
N GLY A 203 4.99 0.33 10.64
CA GLY A 203 5.16 -0.33 11.94
C GLY A 203 4.07 -0.04 12.96
N TYR A 204 2.96 0.59 12.59
CA TYR A 204 1.81 0.76 13.47
C TYR A 204 0.99 -0.53 13.55
N ASP A 205 0.65 -0.93 14.76
CA ASP A 205 -0.44 -1.87 14.99
C ASP A 205 -1.76 -1.13 14.84
N ILE A 206 -2.77 -1.77 14.25
CA ILE A 206 -4.10 -1.19 14.13
C ILE A 206 -5.06 -2.11 14.87
N THR A 207 -5.72 -1.58 15.88
CA THR A 207 -6.60 -2.35 16.76
C THR A 207 -7.86 -1.55 17.13
N ASN A 208 -8.83 -2.23 17.72
CA ASN A 208 -10.03 -1.59 18.23
C ASN A 208 -9.72 -0.67 19.42
N ILE A 209 -10.63 0.25 19.65
CA ILE A 209 -10.67 1.00 20.91
C ILE A 209 -11.30 0.08 21.97
N PRO A 210 -10.62 -0.17 23.09
CA PRO A 210 -11.05 -1.18 24.07
C PRO A 210 -12.09 -0.64 25.06
N PHE A 211 -12.82 0.42 24.72
CA PHE A 211 -13.93 0.93 25.50
C PHE A 211 -14.99 1.59 24.60
N PRO A 212 -16.28 1.50 24.96
CA PRO A 212 -17.33 2.26 24.33
C PRO A 212 -17.24 3.75 24.72
N GLY A 213 -18.08 4.59 24.14
CA GLY A 213 -18.19 5.99 24.57
C GLY A 213 -17.92 7.00 23.46
N VAL A 214 -17.85 6.49 22.24
CA VAL A 214 -17.83 7.30 21.02
C VAL A 214 -18.96 6.81 20.11
N TYR A 215 -19.75 7.74 19.61
CA TYR A 215 -20.97 7.45 18.84
C TYR A 215 -20.97 8.25 17.54
N HIS A 216 -21.43 7.61 16.49
CA HIS A 216 -21.48 8.17 15.13
C HIS A 216 -22.93 8.16 14.61
N LEU A 217 -23.31 9.18 13.86
CA LEU A 217 -24.60 9.25 13.20
C LEU A 217 -24.51 8.59 11.83
N TYR A 218 -25.01 7.35 11.73
CA TYR A 218 -25.05 6.61 10.46
C TYR A 218 -26.28 6.92 9.60
N ASP A 219 -27.27 7.64 10.17
CA ASP A 219 -28.51 7.96 9.47
C ASP A 219 -28.26 8.92 8.29
N LYS A 220 -28.64 8.48 7.10
CA LYS A 220 -28.51 9.25 5.85
C LYS A 220 -29.75 10.08 5.52
N THR A 221 -30.83 9.98 6.32
CA THR A 221 -32.10 10.66 6.03
C THR A 221 -32.04 12.17 6.25
N ASN A 222 -31.03 12.67 6.97
CA ASN A 222 -30.85 14.06 7.31
C ASN A 222 -30.01 14.86 6.34
N GLN A 223 -30.29 14.78 5.04
CA GLN A 223 -29.78 15.72 4.01
C GLN A 223 -28.30 16.05 4.06
N ARG A 224 -27.46 15.13 4.60
CA ARG A 224 -26.00 15.31 4.53
C ARG A 224 -25.56 15.27 3.07
N GLN A 225 -24.97 16.37 2.63
CA GLN A 225 -24.37 16.40 1.31
C GLN A 225 -23.07 15.58 1.36
N THR A 226 -22.87 14.73 0.38
CA THR A 226 -21.62 14.02 0.18
C THR A 226 -20.96 14.53 -1.10
N TYR A 227 -19.69 14.87 -1.01
CA TYR A 227 -18.90 15.23 -2.17
C TYR A 227 -18.07 14.05 -2.62
N HIS A 228 -18.29 13.61 -3.84
CA HIS A 228 -17.49 12.55 -4.47
C HIS A 228 -16.62 13.21 -5.54
N PRO A 229 -15.34 13.50 -5.27
CA PRO A 229 -14.43 13.98 -6.31
C PRO A 229 -14.27 12.91 -7.40
N ASN A 230 -14.05 13.35 -8.63
CA ASN A 230 -13.74 12.45 -9.73
C ASN A 230 -12.62 11.49 -9.31
N GLN A 231 -12.91 10.21 -9.38
CA GLN A 231 -12.14 9.10 -8.82
C GLN A 231 -10.75 9.04 -9.48
N GLY A 232 -9.77 9.56 -8.77
CA GLY A 232 -8.37 9.29 -9.10
C GLY A 232 -7.98 7.88 -8.62
N THR A 233 -7.12 7.21 -9.36
CA THR A 233 -6.58 5.92 -8.89
C THR A 233 -5.60 6.18 -7.75
N PRO A 234 -5.69 5.46 -6.61
CA PRO A 234 -4.81 5.69 -5.49
C PRO A 234 -3.37 5.35 -5.86
N ARG A 235 -2.47 6.16 -5.38
CA ARG A 235 -1.05 5.88 -5.45
C ARG A 235 -0.63 5.27 -4.12
N LEU A 236 -0.34 3.98 -4.08
CA LEU A 236 0.46 3.43 -2.98
C LEU A 236 1.86 4.05 -3.09
N VAL A 237 2.14 5.04 -2.27
CA VAL A 237 3.42 5.77 -2.25
C VAL A 237 4.23 5.23 -1.09
N GLY A 238 5.54 5.11 -1.28
CA GLY A 238 6.45 5.01 -0.15
C GLY A 238 6.83 3.62 0.32
N LEU A 239 6.96 2.63 -0.58
CA LEU A 239 7.54 1.31 -0.23
C LEU A 239 9.07 1.35 0.04
N LYS A 240 9.68 2.52 0.11
CA LYS A 240 11.08 2.69 0.53
C LYS A 240 11.12 2.86 2.03
N ASN A 241 11.90 2.06 2.72
CA ASN A 241 12.14 2.10 4.18
C ASN A 241 10.97 1.66 5.07
N ASN A 242 10.13 0.75 4.62
CA ASN A 242 9.07 0.20 5.46
C ASN A 242 9.65 -0.70 6.57
N VAL A 243 9.03 -0.64 7.75
CA VAL A 243 9.36 -1.49 8.91
C VAL A 243 8.77 -2.89 8.72
N ARG A 244 7.64 -2.99 8.00
CA ARG A 244 6.93 -4.25 7.70
C ARG A 244 6.72 -4.41 6.20
N THR A 245 6.52 -5.65 5.75
CA THR A 245 6.31 -5.98 4.34
C THR A 245 4.83 -6.13 4.00
N ILE A 246 4.50 -6.13 2.71
CA ILE A 246 3.15 -6.47 2.21
C ILE A 246 2.82 -7.93 2.54
N GLN A 247 3.82 -8.79 2.58
CA GLN A 247 3.66 -10.18 2.98
C GLN A 247 3.21 -10.30 4.45
N ASP A 248 3.82 -9.51 5.36
CA ASP A 248 3.38 -9.44 6.75
C ASP A 248 1.92 -8.96 6.83
N PHE A 249 1.55 -7.96 6.02
CA PHE A 249 0.17 -7.51 5.92
C PHE A 249 -0.77 -8.64 5.49
N ASN A 250 -0.46 -9.33 4.41
CA ASN A 250 -1.26 -10.43 3.90
C ASN A 250 -1.41 -11.57 4.93
N LYS A 251 -0.33 -11.90 5.65
CA LYS A 251 -0.34 -12.92 6.70
C LYS A 251 -1.23 -12.53 7.88
N ILE A 252 -1.12 -11.29 8.34
CA ILE A 252 -1.84 -10.80 9.52
C ILE A 252 -3.32 -10.58 9.22
N TYR A 253 -3.65 -10.02 8.07
CA TYR A 253 -5.04 -9.73 7.68
C TYR A 253 -5.72 -10.88 6.92
N GLY A 254 -5.02 -12.00 6.69
CA GLY A 254 -5.56 -13.14 5.95
C GLY A 254 -5.88 -12.84 4.49
N THR A 255 -5.16 -11.89 3.88
CA THR A 255 -5.39 -11.40 2.52
C THR A 255 -4.36 -11.94 1.54
N LYS A 256 -4.60 -11.71 0.25
CA LYS A 256 -3.64 -11.94 -0.84
C LYS A 256 -3.53 -10.65 -1.67
N TYR A 257 -3.31 -9.54 -0.99
CA TYR A 257 -3.24 -8.25 -1.65
C TYR A 257 -2.03 -8.16 -2.57
N ARG A 258 -2.26 -7.75 -3.83
CA ARG A 258 -1.22 -7.40 -4.78
C ARG A 258 -1.27 -5.90 -5.04
N PRO A 259 -0.19 -5.16 -4.80
CA PRO A 259 -0.18 -3.73 -5.07
C PRO A 259 -0.17 -3.43 -6.57
N ASN A 260 -0.78 -2.32 -6.95
CA ASN A 260 -0.75 -1.81 -8.31
C ASN A 260 0.60 -1.10 -8.56
N ILE A 261 1.67 -1.88 -8.61
CA ILE A 261 3.03 -1.39 -8.84
C ILE A 261 3.62 -2.17 -10.02
N ILE A 262 4.33 -1.45 -10.90
CA ILE A 262 5.15 -2.00 -11.95
C ILE A 262 6.61 -1.83 -11.54
N HIS A 263 7.32 -2.92 -11.44
CA HIS A 263 8.74 -2.96 -11.09
C HIS A 263 9.56 -3.27 -12.32
N GLN A 264 10.55 -2.41 -12.59
CA GLN A 264 11.53 -2.62 -13.66
C GLN A 264 12.93 -2.44 -13.09
N VAL A 265 13.84 -3.33 -13.44
CA VAL A 265 15.26 -3.19 -13.11
C VAL A 265 15.95 -2.50 -14.29
N ALA A 266 16.65 -1.40 -14.03
CA ALA A 266 17.29 -0.59 -15.07
C ALA A 266 18.56 0.08 -14.56
N PRO A 267 19.57 0.30 -15.42
CA PRO A 267 20.68 1.17 -15.09
C PRO A 267 20.21 2.58 -14.74
N GLN A 268 20.80 3.19 -13.72
CA GLN A 268 20.49 4.56 -13.32
C GLN A 268 20.87 5.57 -14.39
N ASP A 269 22.01 5.35 -15.05
CA ASP A 269 22.46 6.21 -16.14
C ASP A 269 21.68 5.91 -17.41
N LYS A 270 20.79 6.82 -17.78
CA LYS A 270 19.96 6.73 -18.99
C LYS A 270 20.77 6.78 -20.28
N ASN A 271 22.02 7.26 -20.28
CA ASN A 271 22.90 7.22 -21.46
C ASN A 271 23.25 5.77 -21.86
N ARG A 272 23.05 4.81 -20.95
CA ARG A 272 23.23 3.38 -21.20
C ARG A 272 21.98 2.71 -21.79
N TRP A 273 20.86 3.44 -21.89
CA TRP A 273 19.63 2.90 -22.42
C TRP A 273 19.64 2.90 -23.94
N SER A 274 19.19 1.79 -24.53
CA SER A 274 18.93 1.73 -25.97
C SER A 274 17.69 2.55 -26.35
N GLN A 275 17.53 2.84 -27.64
CA GLN A 275 16.32 3.53 -28.12
C GLN A 275 15.05 2.72 -27.85
N GLU A 276 15.16 1.38 -27.94
CA GLU A 276 14.06 0.48 -27.61
C GLU A 276 13.65 0.63 -26.16
N TRP A 277 14.60 0.72 -25.21
CA TRP A 277 14.30 0.89 -23.79
C TRP A 277 13.58 2.22 -23.51
N PHE A 278 13.95 3.30 -24.16
CA PHE A 278 13.21 4.57 -24.04
C PHE A 278 11.78 4.44 -24.55
N ARG A 279 11.57 3.77 -25.69
CA ARG A 279 10.23 3.54 -26.24
C ARG A 279 9.39 2.65 -25.33
N CYS A 280 9.96 1.56 -24.87
CA CYS A 280 9.33 0.66 -23.90
C CYS A 280 8.97 1.42 -22.64
N ASP A 281 9.91 2.16 -22.06
CA ASP A 281 9.67 2.95 -20.85
C ASP A 281 8.50 3.91 -21.01
N TYR A 282 8.42 4.62 -22.10
CA TYR A 282 7.34 5.57 -22.40
C TYR A 282 5.97 4.87 -22.55
N SER A 283 5.94 3.68 -23.15
CA SER A 283 4.70 2.94 -23.38
C SER A 283 3.96 2.58 -22.09
N TRP A 284 4.67 2.36 -21.00
CA TRP A 284 4.10 2.05 -19.68
C TRP A 284 3.31 3.21 -19.05
N ASP A 285 3.47 4.44 -19.53
CA ASP A 285 2.67 5.58 -19.08
C ASP A 285 1.20 5.49 -19.50
N THR A 286 0.89 4.59 -20.42
CA THR A 286 -0.50 4.29 -20.84
C THR A 286 -1.27 3.48 -19.77
N ILE A 287 -0.57 2.73 -18.93
CA ILE A 287 -1.15 1.95 -17.83
C ILE A 287 -1.53 2.87 -16.68
N LYS A 288 -2.81 3.15 -16.56
CA LYS A 288 -3.31 4.03 -15.50
C LYS A 288 -3.54 3.25 -14.20
N GLY A 289 -3.32 3.93 -13.08
CA GLY A 289 -3.57 3.35 -11.76
C GLY A 289 -2.45 2.50 -11.20
N TYR A 290 -1.36 2.36 -11.91
CA TYR A 290 -0.17 1.69 -11.43
C TYR A 290 0.95 2.69 -11.16
N LYS A 291 1.65 2.52 -10.03
CA LYS A 291 2.91 3.22 -9.74
C LYS A 291 4.04 2.51 -10.46
N ARG A 292 4.95 3.25 -11.06
CA ARG A 292 6.18 2.70 -11.64
C ARG A 292 7.33 2.82 -10.65
N ASN A 293 8.01 1.72 -10.39
CA ASN A 293 9.18 1.67 -9.53
C ASN A 293 10.37 1.12 -10.32
N LYS A 294 11.38 1.97 -10.54
CA LYS A 294 12.62 1.56 -11.19
C LYS A 294 13.66 1.24 -10.13
N TRP A 295 14.17 0.03 -10.18
CA TRP A 295 15.23 -0.46 -9.33
C TRP A 295 16.55 -0.22 -10.03
N CYS A 296 17.36 0.67 -9.46
CA CYS A 296 18.66 1.01 -9.97
C CYS A 296 19.77 0.37 -9.11
N ASP A 297 20.92 0.15 -9.73
CA ASP A 297 22.01 -0.67 -9.23
C ASP A 297 22.66 -0.19 -7.93
N ARG A 298 22.83 1.10 -7.69
CA ARG A 298 23.66 1.57 -6.57
C ARG A 298 22.92 1.73 -5.25
N GLU A 299 21.73 2.30 -5.26
CA GLU A 299 21.03 2.66 -4.03
C GLU A 299 19.82 1.76 -3.72
N GLY A 300 19.27 1.09 -4.71
CA GLY A 300 18.08 0.25 -4.57
C GLY A 300 18.40 -1.22 -4.40
N ILE A 301 18.99 -1.84 -5.42
CA ILE A 301 19.19 -3.30 -5.49
C ILE A 301 20.21 -3.78 -4.46
N ASN A 302 21.36 -3.13 -4.39
CA ASN A 302 22.44 -3.58 -3.50
C ASN A 302 22.03 -3.46 -2.03
N THR A 303 21.43 -2.35 -1.63
CA THR A 303 20.92 -2.17 -0.26
C THR A 303 19.83 -3.19 0.07
N TYR A 304 18.94 -3.47 -0.88
CA TYR A 304 17.86 -4.43 -0.70
C TYR A 304 18.39 -5.86 -0.51
N LEU A 305 19.37 -6.27 -1.32
CA LEU A 305 20.03 -7.57 -1.20
C LEU A 305 20.85 -7.71 0.08
N MET A 306 21.60 -6.66 0.46
CA MET A 306 22.34 -6.66 1.73
C MET A 306 21.44 -6.80 2.95
N ASN A 307 20.26 -6.15 2.92
CA ASN A 307 19.28 -6.26 4.00
C ASN A 307 18.59 -7.64 4.04
N TYR A 308 18.48 -8.31 2.88
CA TYR A 308 17.94 -9.65 2.81
C TYR A 308 18.92 -10.70 3.38
N ASP A 309 20.16 -10.73 2.85
CA ASP A 309 21.18 -11.68 3.26
C ASP A 309 22.57 -11.11 2.86
N LYS A 310 23.28 -10.55 3.83
CA LYS A 310 24.56 -9.89 3.60
C LYS A 310 25.64 -10.87 3.09
N GLU A 311 25.67 -12.09 3.62
CA GLU A 311 26.67 -13.08 3.19
C GLU A 311 26.42 -13.53 1.76
N PHE A 312 25.15 -13.75 1.42
CA PHE A 312 24.77 -14.13 0.06
C PHE A 312 24.95 -12.98 -0.94
N TYR A 313 24.74 -11.74 -0.51
CA TYR A 313 25.04 -10.57 -1.34
C TYR A 313 26.50 -10.53 -1.78
N GLU A 314 27.45 -10.87 -0.89
CA GLU A 314 28.86 -10.91 -1.25
C GLU A 314 29.16 -11.99 -2.30
N ILE A 315 28.41 -13.09 -2.31
CA ILE A 315 28.51 -14.13 -3.36
C ILE A 315 27.94 -13.60 -4.67
N LEU A 316 26.74 -13.02 -4.65
CA LEU A 316 26.10 -12.45 -5.83
C LEU A 316 26.93 -11.33 -6.46
N ASN A 317 27.68 -10.60 -5.65
CA ASN A 317 28.52 -9.49 -6.12
C ASN A 317 29.72 -9.95 -6.96
N GLN A 318 30.11 -11.21 -6.81
CA GLN A 318 31.16 -11.84 -7.63
C GLN A 318 30.60 -12.40 -8.95
N CYS A 319 29.31 -12.71 -9.00
CA CYS A 319 28.64 -13.25 -10.18
C CYS A 319 28.43 -12.19 -11.27
N PRO A 320 28.28 -12.58 -12.54
CA PRO A 320 27.75 -11.69 -13.57
C PRO A 320 26.45 -11.06 -13.14
N VAL A 321 26.25 -9.80 -13.49
CA VAL A 321 25.14 -8.97 -12.98
C VAL A 321 23.75 -9.56 -13.20
N ILE A 322 23.58 -10.35 -14.25
CA ILE A 322 22.29 -10.99 -14.57
C ILE A 322 21.79 -11.90 -13.43
N TYR A 323 22.71 -12.58 -12.72
CA TYR A 323 22.34 -13.40 -11.55
C TYR A 323 21.72 -12.56 -10.44
N LYS A 324 22.25 -11.35 -10.23
CA LYS A 324 21.73 -10.39 -9.25
C LYS A 324 20.34 -9.86 -9.67
N ILE A 325 20.18 -9.54 -10.95
CA ILE A 325 18.91 -9.03 -11.50
C ILE A 325 17.81 -10.07 -11.40
N ASP A 326 18.09 -11.31 -11.83
CA ASP A 326 17.11 -12.39 -11.77
C ASP A 326 16.74 -12.73 -10.31
N PHE A 327 17.73 -12.76 -9.42
CA PHE A 327 17.45 -13.02 -8.00
C PHE A 327 16.58 -11.92 -7.36
N VAL A 328 16.91 -10.66 -7.60
CA VAL A 328 16.15 -9.50 -7.06
C VAL A 328 14.72 -9.48 -7.54
N ARG A 329 14.44 -9.90 -8.76
CA ARG A 329 13.09 -10.00 -9.33
C ARG A 329 12.19 -10.88 -8.46
N TYR A 330 12.68 -12.02 -8.02
CA TYR A 330 11.94 -12.93 -7.14
C TYR A 330 11.86 -12.43 -5.70
N LEU A 331 12.88 -11.70 -5.25
CA LEU A 331 12.85 -11.05 -3.94
C LEU A 331 11.77 -9.96 -3.90
N ILE A 332 11.61 -9.17 -4.98
CA ILE A 332 10.53 -8.21 -5.14
C ILE A 332 9.17 -8.92 -5.16
N ALA A 333 9.06 -10.04 -5.87
CA ALA A 333 7.84 -10.84 -5.91
C ALA A 333 7.46 -11.39 -4.53
N ARG A 334 8.45 -11.76 -3.70
CA ARG A 334 8.24 -12.21 -2.33
C ARG A 334 7.69 -11.10 -1.42
N ASP A 335 8.37 -9.95 -1.40
CA ASP A 335 8.15 -8.94 -0.35
C ASP A 335 7.10 -7.91 -0.74
N ILE A 336 7.03 -7.55 -2.01
CA ILE A 336 6.24 -6.43 -2.51
C ILE A 336 5.11 -6.93 -3.42
N GLY A 337 5.43 -7.83 -4.36
CA GLY A 337 4.50 -8.21 -5.41
C GLY A 337 4.28 -7.09 -6.43
N GLY A 338 3.29 -7.26 -7.30
CA GLY A 338 3.00 -6.33 -8.40
C GLY A 338 3.26 -6.96 -9.76
N VAL A 339 3.52 -6.13 -10.76
CA VAL A 339 4.01 -6.51 -12.09
C VAL A 339 5.53 -6.30 -12.10
N ILE A 340 6.28 -7.35 -12.31
CA ILE A 340 7.73 -7.31 -12.37
C ILE A 340 8.12 -7.65 -13.81
N CYS A 341 8.76 -6.74 -14.52
CA CYS A 341 9.08 -6.96 -15.94
C CYS A 341 10.41 -6.33 -16.34
N ASP A 342 10.99 -6.87 -17.42
CA ASP A 342 12.19 -6.33 -18.02
C ASP A 342 11.93 -4.97 -18.69
N MET A 343 12.99 -4.19 -18.86
CA MET A 343 12.93 -2.83 -19.43
C MET A 343 12.51 -2.82 -20.91
N ASP A 344 12.70 -3.91 -21.62
CA ASP A 344 12.46 -4.05 -23.05
C ASP A 344 11.10 -4.67 -23.40
N PHE A 345 10.14 -4.61 -22.47
CA PHE A 345 8.74 -4.84 -22.75
C PHE A 345 8.03 -3.54 -23.14
N GLU A 346 7.51 -3.45 -24.35
CA GLU A 346 6.65 -2.36 -24.83
C GLU A 346 5.18 -2.73 -24.62
N VAL A 347 4.38 -1.80 -24.11
CA VAL A 347 2.95 -1.95 -23.86
C VAL A 347 2.13 -1.39 -25.02
N TYR A 348 1.20 -2.18 -25.55
CA TYR A 348 0.28 -1.78 -26.62
C TYR A 348 -1.14 -1.62 -26.12
N ASN A 349 -1.58 -2.47 -25.18
CA ASN A 349 -2.90 -2.42 -24.61
C ASN A 349 -2.88 -2.55 -23.09
N ASP A 350 -3.88 -1.99 -22.43
CA ASP A 350 -4.02 -2.08 -20.97
C ASP A 350 -4.49 -3.47 -20.53
N PHE A 351 -3.53 -4.37 -20.33
CA PHE A 351 -3.76 -5.73 -19.88
C PHE A 351 -4.13 -5.83 -18.39
N THR A 352 -3.97 -4.77 -17.62
CA THR A 352 -4.13 -4.83 -16.17
C THR A 352 -5.55 -5.14 -15.73
N LYS A 353 -6.52 -4.86 -16.58
CA LYS A 353 -7.95 -5.21 -16.39
C LYS A 353 -8.23 -6.71 -16.40
N GLN A 354 -7.32 -7.52 -16.94
CA GLN A 354 -7.42 -8.97 -16.99
C GLN A 354 -6.81 -9.65 -15.75
N LEU A 355 -6.14 -8.87 -14.90
CA LEU A 355 -5.42 -9.36 -13.73
C LEU A 355 -6.28 -9.22 -12.48
N ASP A 356 -6.55 -10.32 -11.79
CA ASP A 356 -7.04 -10.23 -10.42
C ASP A 356 -5.93 -9.89 -9.42
N SER A 357 -6.30 -9.52 -8.19
CA SER A 357 -5.36 -9.05 -7.18
C SER A 357 -4.66 -10.15 -6.38
N HIS A 358 -5.01 -11.42 -6.60
CA HIS A 358 -4.61 -12.53 -5.72
C HIS A 358 -3.97 -13.72 -6.43
N SER A 359 -3.97 -13.73 -7.76
CA SER A 359 -3.33 -14.80 -8.53
C SER A 359 -1.90 -14.45 -8.92
N ILE A 360 -1.05 -15.47 -8.98
CA ILE A 360 0.24 -15.40 -9.68
C ILE A 360 -0.03 -15.59 -11.17
N TYR A 361 0.57 -14.75 -12.00
CA TYR A 361 0.55 -14.89 -13.45
C TYR A 361 1.98 -15.03 -13.95
N LEU A 362 2.20 -16.04 -14.77
CA LEU A 362 3.48 -16.32 -15.41
C LEU A 362 3.34 -16.20 -16.92
N LEU A 363 4.31 -15.57 -17.56
CA LEU A 363 4.34 -15.44 -19.01
C LEU A 363 4.79 -16.77 -19.62
N GLU A 364 3.93 -17.34 -20.48
CA GLU A 364 4.24 -18.52 -21.26
C GLU A 364 5.45 -18.28 -22.16
N SER A 365 6.35 -19.25 -22.25
CA SER A 365 7.49 -19.17 -23.16
C SER A 365 7.18 -19.77 -24.53
N SER A 366 7.76 -19.16 -25.56
CA SER A 366 7.78 -19.75 -26.91
C SER A 366 9.01 -20.65 -27.15
N ALA A 367 9.94 -20.70 -26.19
CA ALA A 367 11.11 -21.57 -26.25
C ALA A 367 10.76 -23.01 -25.88
N GLY A 368 11.38 -23.99 -26.53
CA GLY A 368 11.01 -25.39 -26.32
C GLY A 368 11.61 -26.03 -25.07
N ASP A 369 12.51 -25.35 -24.35
CA ASP A 369 13.22 -25.85 -23.19
C ASP A 369 12.75 -25.25 -21.85
N GLU A 370 11.73 -24.37 -21.89
CA GLU A 370 11.11 -23.75 -20.73
C GLU A 370 9.61 -23.57 -20.95
N ASP A 371 8.83 -23.64 -19.85
CA ASP A 371 7.38 -23.40 -19.90
C ASP A 371 7.05 -21.90 -19.70
N TYR A 372 7.84 -21.20 -18.88
CA TYR A 372 7.59 -19.80 -18.49
C TYR A 372 8.83 -18.95 -18.64
N GLN A 373 8.62 -17.70 -19.04
CA GLN A 373 9.66 -16.66 -19.03
C GLN A 373 9.70 -15.97 -17.67
N ASN A 374 10.89 -15.63 -17.19
CA ASN A 374 11.06 -14.88 -15.96
C ASN A 374 11.11 -13.36 -16.16
N GLY A 375 11.16 -12.90 -17.41
CA GLY A 375 11.18 -11.47 -17.77
C GLY A 375 9.86 -10.74 -17.49
N PHE A 376 8.76 -11.47 -17.21
CA PHE A 376 7.46 -10.87 -16.89
C PHE A 376 6.70 -11.75 -15.90
N ILE A 377 6.56 -11.26 -14.67
CA ILE A 377 5.88 -11.94 -13.58
C ILE A 377 4.84 -10.99 -12.98
N VAL A 378 3.64 -11.49 -12.69
CA VAL A 378 2.66 -10.76 -11.90
C VAL A 378 2.33 -11.60 -10.67
N SER A 379 2.51 -11.04 -9.49
CA SER A 379 2.31 -11.81 -8.26
C SER A 379 1.84 -10.93 -7.11
N PRO A 380 0.93 -11.41 -6.26
CA PRO A 380 0.87 -10.92 -4.89
C PRO A 380 2.16 -11.31 -4.14
N PRO A 381 2.54 -10.64 -3.07
CA PRO A 381 3.60 -11.12 -2.18
C PRO A 381 3.27 -12.52 -1.67
N SER A 382 4.24 -13.44 -1.72
CA SER A 382 3.98 -14.84 -1.39
C SER A 382 5.21 -15.55 -0.83
N GLU A 383 5.00 -16.38 0.22
CA GLU A 383 6.00 -17.28 0.78
C GLU A 383 6.54 -18.31 -0.25
N LEU A 384 5.78 -18.59 -1.30
CA LEU A 384 6.25 -19.45 -2.38
C LEU A 384 7.56 -18.96 -3.00
N TRP A 385 7.71 -17.65 -3.12
CA TRP A 385 8.92 -17.06 -3.63
C TRP A 385 10.11 -17.21 -2.66
N ASN A 386 9.86 -17.33 -1.35
CA ASN A 386 10.92 -17.60 -0.39
C ASN A 386 11.52 -19.00 -0.60
N ILE A 387 10.66 -20.02 -0.83
CA ILE A 387 11.12 -21.38 -1.15
C ILE A 387 11.96 -21.37 -2.43
N PHE A 388 11.52 -20.63 -3.45
CA PHE A 388 12.26 -20.52 -4.70
C PHE A 388 13.60 -19.79 -4.51
N LEU A 389 13.65 -18.70 -3.75
CA LEU A 389 14.87 -17.96 -3.45
C LEU A 389 15.92 -18.84 -2.73
N GLU A 390 15.48 -19.67 -1.76
CA GLU A 390 16.40 -20.62 -1.10
C GLU A 390 16.92 -21.67 -2.08
N THR A 391 16.08 -22.15 -3.01
CA THR A 391 16.53 -23.04 -4.10
C THR A 391 17.58 -22.36 -4.98
N LEU A 392 17.35 -21.09 -5.36
CA LEU A 392 18.31 -20.33 -6.17
C LEU A 392 19.63 -20.08 -5.43
N LYS A 393 19.59 -19.80 -4.11
CA LYS A 393 20.80 -19.65 -3.30
C LYS A 393 21.65 -20.92 -3.32
N ILE A 394 21.01 -22.08 -3.19
CA ILE A 394 21.69 -23.39 -3.28
C ILE A 394 22.27 -23.59 -4.68
N ASN A 395 21.51 -23.33 -5.73
CA ASN A 395 21.96 -23.46 -7.11
C ASN A 395 23.18 -22.59 -7.40
N ILE A 396 23.15 -21.32 -7.00
CA ILE A 396 24.27 -20.40 -7.20
C ILE A 396 25.51 -20.87 -6.43
N LYS A 397 25.37 -21.21 -5.14
CA LYS A 397 26.51 -21.67 -4.32
C LYS A 397 27.17 -22.93 -4.88
N ASN A 398 26.35 -23.91 -5.29
CA ASN A 398 26.86 -25.19 -5.82
C ASN A 398 27.53 -25.03 -7.18
N ASN A 399 27.19 -24.04 -7.95
CA ASN A 399 27.70 -23.78 -9.29
C ASN A 399 28.62 -22.56 -9.37
N LEU A 400 29.03 -21.98 -8.24
CA LEU A 400 29.81 -20.74 -8.21
C LEU A 400 31.10 -20.78 -9.06
N PRO A 401 31.92 -21.83 -9.04
CA PRO A 401 33.12 -21.90 -9.90
C PRO A 401 32.78 -21.80 -11.40
N ASP A 402 31.74 -22.50 -11.84
CA ASP A 402 31.27 -22.48 -13.23
C ASP A 402 30.71 -21.12 -13.62
N ILE A 403 29.96 -20.47 -12.71
CA ILE A 403 29.42 -19.11 -12.88
C ILE A 403 30.57 -18.10 -13.07
N LEU A 404 31.58 -18.14 -12.21
CA LEU A 404 32.73 -17.24 -12.27
C LEU A 404 33.56 -17.44 -13.54
N ASN A 405 33.63 -18.66 -14.03
CA ASN A 405 34.29 -18.98 -15.30
C ASN A 405 33.44 -18.72 -16.54
N ARG A 406 32.22 -18.16 -16.35
CA ARG A 406 31.24 -17.86 -17.43
C ARG A 406 30.99 -19.09 -18.31
N LYS A 407 30.80 -20.25 -17.68
CA LYS A 407 30.56 -21.52 -18.36
C LYS A 407 29.34 -21.42 -19.27
N GLU A 408 29.52 -21.90 -20.50
CA GLU A 408 28.44 -22.12 -21.46
C GLU A 408 28.16 -23.62 -21.59
N ILE A 409 26.94 -23.99 -21.93
CA ILE A 409 26.54 -25.38 -22.11
C ILE A 409 26.79 -25.76 -23.57
N GLU A 410 27.67 -26.70 -23.79
CA GLU A 410 27.99 -27.19 -25.14
C GLU A 410 26.72 -27.66 -25.89
N GLY A 411 26.56 -27.20 -27.11
CA GLY A 411 25.44 -27.55 -27.97
C GLY A 411 24.12 -26.78 -27.64
N ARG A 412 24.14 -25.81 -26.72
CA ARG A 412 23.00 -24.96 -26.41
C ARG A 412 23.27 -23.49 -26.73
N PRO A 413 22.22 -22.66 -26.88
CA PRO A 413 22.37 -21.23 -27.10
C PRO A 413 23.18 -20.53 -25.98
N PRO A 414 23.89 -19.44 -26.28
CA PRO A 414 24.57 -18.62 -25.28
C PRO A 414 23.61 -18.20 -24.15
N GLY A 415 24.13 -18.20 -22.91
CA GLY A 415 23.36 -17.86 -21.74
C GLY A 415 22.46 -18.98 -21.19
N SER A 416 22.48 -20.18 -21.78
CA SER A 416 21.65 -21.31 -21.29
C SER A 416 21.98 -21.67 -19.85
N PHE A 417 23.22 -21.51 -19.42
CA PHE A 417 23.64 -21.82 -18.04
C PHE A 417 22.98 -20.87 -17.03
N VAL A 418 22.91 -19.59 -17.32
CA VAL A 418 22.18 -18.60 -16.48
C VAL A 418 20.70 -18.96 -16.38
N ARG A 419 20.10 -19.36 -17.51
CA ARG A 419 18.69 -19.75 -17.58
C ARG A 419 18.38 -20.96 -16.69
N GLU A 420 19.32 -21.90 -16.56
CA GLU A 420 19.19 -23.08 -15.69
C GLU A 420 19.38 -22.76 -14.22
N ILE A 421 20.27 -21.83 -13.87
CA ILE A 421 20.63 -21.56 -12.47
C ILE A 421 19.64 -20.61 -11.80
N VAL A 422 19.27 -19.49 -12.45
CA VAL A 422 18.45 -18.43 -11.87
C VAL A 422 17.32 -17.97 -12.78
N GLY A 423 17.35 -18.33 -14.05
CA GLY A 423 16.47 -17.78 -15.08
C GLY A 423 15.20 -18.61 -15.30
N PRO A 424 14.64 -18.55 -16.52
CA PRO A 424 13.34 -19.11 -16.86
C PRO A 424 13.25 -20.63 -16.74
N ILE A 425 14.35 -21.36 -16.99
CA ILE A 425 14.37 -22.83 -16.83
C ILE A 425 14.27 -23.20 -15.35
N ALA A 426 15.00 -22.50 -14.47
CA ALA A 426 14.90 -22.70 -13.03
C ALA A 426 13.46 -22.41 -12.53
N LEU A 427 12.84 -21.32 -13.00
CA LEU A 427 11.47 -20.97 -12.67
C LEU A 427 10.48 -22.06 -13.13
N SER A 428 10.56 -22.48 -14.39
CA SER A 428 9.67 -23.49 -14.96
C SER A 428 9.76 -24.82 -14.20
N LYS A 429 10.96 -25.24 -13.86
CA LYS A 429 11.21 -26.45 -13.05
C LYS A 429 10.59 -26.32 -11.65
N PHE A 430 10.83 -25.20 -10.98
CA PHE A 430 10.29 -24.94 -9.65
C PHE A 430 8.76 -24.96 -9.63
N VAL A 431 8.13 -24.28 -10.59
CA VAL A 431 6.65 -24.21 -10.71
C VAL A 431 6.06 -25.61 -10.90
N LYS A 432 6.68 -26.42 -11.75
CA LYS A 432 6.24 -27.79 -12.08
C LYS A 432 6.42 -28.75 -10.90
N GLU A 433 7.60 -28.76 -10.29
CA GLU A 433 7.93 -29.67 -9.18
C GLU A 433 7.12 -29.39 -7.92
N ASN A 434 6.74 -28.15 -7.69
CA ASN A 434 5.99 -27.73 -6.49
C ASN A 434 4.49 -27.53 -6.76
N ASN A 435 4.00 -27.82 -7.98
CA ASN A 435 2.59 -27.64 -8.36
C ASN A 435 2.05 -26.25 -8.00
N ILE A 436 2.82 -25.20 -8.31
CA ILE A 436 2.47 -23.81 -7.93
C ILE A 436 1.19 -23.36 -8.62
N PRO A 437 0.13 -22.98 -7.87
CA PRO A 437 -1.09 -22.45 -8.47
C PRO A 437 -0.80 -21.11 -9.15
N HIS A 438 -1.04 -21.02 -10.45
CA HIS A 438 -0.83 -19.80 -11.23
C HIS A 438 -1.79 -19.72 -12.42
N LYS A 439 -1.87 -18.56 -13.04
CA LYS A 439 -2.52 -18.31 -14.32
C LYS A 439 -1.46 -18.01 -15.38
N VAL A 440 -1.75 -18.37 -16.60
CA VAL A 440 -0.84 -18.19 -17.72
C VAL A 440 -1.16 -16.89 -18.46
N LEU A 441 -0.15 -16.08 -18.73
CA LEU A 441 -0.19 -14.99 -19.70
C LEU A 441 0.26 -15.59 -21.04
N PRO A 442 -0.63 -15.74 -22.03
CA PRO A 442 -0.29 -16.48 -23.25
C PRO A 442 0.72 -15.70 -24.10
N TYR A 443 1.77 -16.37 -24.56
CA TYR A 443 2.84 -15.72 -25.34
C TYR A 443 2.34 -15.02 -26.62
N PRO A 444 1.30 -15.50 -27.33
CA PRO A 444 0.83 -14.80 -28.51
C PRO A 444 0.28 -13.40 -28.25
N GLN A 445 -0.09 -13.11 -26.99
CA GLN A 445 -0.59 -11.80 -26.58
C GLN A 445 0.46 -10.95 -25.86
N PHE A 446 1.36 -11.57 -25.13
CA PHE A 446 2.31 -10.85 -24.25
C PHE A 446 3.74 -10.85 -24.77
N ASN A 447 4.13 -11.80 -25.59
CA ASN A 447 5.45 -11.86 -26.25
C ASN A 447 5.36 -12.60 -27.59
N PRO A 448 4.58 -12.07 -28.56
CA PRO A 448 4.37 -12.77 -29.84
C PRO A 448 5.63 -12.93 -30.65
N VAL A 449 5.72 -14.04 -31.38
CA VAL A 449 6.79 -14.36 -32.32
C VAL A 449 6.24 -14.37 -33.74
N GLY A 450 6.94 -13.74 -34.68
CA GLY A 450 6.55 -13.68 -36.09
C GLY A 450 5.70 -12.47 -36.45
N LYS A 451 4.65 -12.65 -37.29
CA LYS A 451 3.78 -11.54 -37.68
C LYS A 451 2.94 -11.06 -36.52
N ILE A 452 3.05 -9.78 -36.21
CA ILE A 452 2.40 -9.14 -35.07
C ILE A 452 1.10 -8.47 -35.52
N ASN A 453 0.00 -8.80 -34.85
CA ASN A 453 -1.25 -8.04 -34.92
C ASN A 453 -1.33 -7.11 -33.71
N PHE A 454 -1.04 -5.83 -33.90
CA PHE A 454 -0.97 -4.83 -32.83
C PHE A 454 -2.30 -4.58 -32.11
N ASP A 455 -3.44 -4.86 -32.75
CA ASP A 455 -4.75 -4.74 -32.11
C ASP A 455 -5.02 -5.85 -31.09
N PHE A 456 -4.28 -6.96 -31.19
CA PHE A 456 -4.47 -8.15 -30.38
C PHE A 456 -3.47 -8.27 -29.22
N ILE A 457 -2.25 -7.75 -29.41
CA ILE A 457 -1.18 -7.91 -28.40
C ILE A 457 -1.34 -6.96 -27.22
N GLN A 458 -0.92 -7.43 -26.05
CA GLN A 458 -0.88 -6.64 -24.81
C GLN A 458 0.50 -5.99 -24.64
N THR A 459 1.53 -6.77 -24.80
CA THR A 459 2.94 -6.33 -24.71
C THR A 459 3.77 -7.01 -25.79
N TYR A 460 4.97 -6.45 -26.04
CA TYR A 460 5.99 -7.03 -26.92
C TYR A 460 7.37 -6.94 -26.24
N HIS A 461 8.09 -8.05 -26.21
CA HIS A 461 9.42 -8.16 -25.65
C HIS A 461 10.49 -8.12 -26.73
N TYR A 462 11.35 -7.13 -26.69
CA TYR A 462 12.40 -6.97 -27.72
C TYR A 462 13.56 -7.92 -27.56
N GLY A 463 13.77 -8.50 -26.36
CA GLY A 463 14.84 -9.44 -26.07
C GLY A 463 16.20 -8.86 -26.38
N THR A 464 16.43 -7.60 -25.98
CA THR A 464 17.64 -6.84 -26.41
C THR A 464 18.95 -7.44 -25.91
N GLY A 465 18.91 -8.33 -24.92
CA GLY A 465 20.07 -9.07 -24.41
C GLY A 465 21.20 -8.19 -23.85
N ASN A 466 20.94 -6.91 -23.61
CA ASN A 466 21.95 -5.89 -23.28
C ASN A 466 22.50 -5.97 -21.84
N TRP A 467 22.37 -7.11 -21.19
CA TRP A 467 22.90 -7.35 -19.84
C TRP A 467 24.41 -7.65 -19.79
N GLY A 468 25.11 -7.54 -20.93
CA GLY A 468 26.55 -7.84 -21.05
C GLY A 468 27.50 -6.77 -20.53
N GLY A 469 27.00 -5.64 -20.04
CA GLY A 469 27.81 -4.58 -19.42
C GLY A 469 27.62 -4.56 -17.90
N ASP A 470 28.66 -4.18 -17.16
CA ASP A 470 28.56 -3.94 -15.73
C ASP A 470 27.44 -2.91 -15.45
N LEU A 471 26.53 -3.24 -14.53
CA LEU A 471 25.52 -2.31 -14.03
C LEU A 471 26.15 -1.14 -13.27
#